data_7d408e035168caac15be165cdf8d7db8
#
_entry.id   7d408e035168caac15be165cdf8d7db8
#
_cell.length_a   1.000
_cell.length_b   1.000
_cell.length_c   1.000
_cell.angle_alpha   90.00
_cell.angle_beta   90.00
_cell.angle_gamma   90.00
#
_symmetry.space_group_name_H-M   'P 1'
#
loop_
_entity.id
_entity.type
_entity.pdbx_description
1 polymer ?
#
loop_
_entity_poly.entity_id
_entity_poly.type
_entity_poly.pdbx_seq_one_letter_code
_entity_poly.pdbx_strand_id
1 'polypeptide(L)'
;MRIQVNNLRLWLIAATLLGAVALLPGCKSAAPPPTTDDVIEKALPETTEVPGEFRAAEDVDTGEVDDGWIEEFGDPELVTLVDEALKNNLNLQIAATQIDSAAAAAIIAGARLKPTLDLGLGASESGAGTSGSGEAGIGLSASWEIDVWGKLASGAAAAEASLAAAQANYEFGRQSLAAQTAKGWFMAVQTSMLLNLGRETVDLFRQTLDLVNTKHEIGQVTMKDVYLAKADLASSEEAVRQAEGANKQAKRSLELLLGRYPGAEIEARKDLPQLPPPIPVGLPSDLLERRPDLIVAKDNVAAAFYLTEAAEAAKLPSFSINAGLGASTDVSDLIFDLGAGMFAPLFRGGALEAQVDSADAQQRAAISAYGLAVLKAFEEVEAGLTNSKLESEREAFLLEVLDDNEHAWELAKAQFEAGKIDLLSVLQMQARVVGARIAMVNIRSGRLITRVNFHLALGGSFKDVDSELQTPAETP
;
A
#
# COMPACT_ATOMS: atom_id res chain seq x y z
N MET A 1 70.40 -4.70 27.79
CA MET A 1 70.43 -5.42 26.50
C MET A 1 69.42 -6.58 26.42
N ARG A 2 68.33 -6.51 27.21
CA ARG A 2 67.22 -7.53 27.21
C ARG A 2 65.93 -7.04 26.57
N ILE A 3 65.77 -5.79 26.20
CA ILE A 3 64.53 -5.17 25.70
C ILE A 3 64.36 -5.38 24.16
N GLN A 4 65.44 -5.58 23.38
CA GLN A 4 65.31 -5.71 21.93
C GLN A 4 64.83 -7.08 21.40
N VAL A 5 64.94 -8.13 22.21
CA VAL A 5 64.57 -9.50 21.73
C VAL A 5 63.03 -9.74 21.85
N ASN A 6 62.38 -9.07 22.80
CA ASN A 6 60.93 -9.20 22.98
C ASN A 6 60.10 -8.51 21.88
N ASN A 7 60.58 -7.35 21.38
CA ASN A 7 59.88 -6.61 20.33
C ASN A 7 59.90 -7.36 18.97
N LEU A 8 61.00 -8.06 18.64
CA LEU A 8 61.06 -8.83 17.39
C LEU A 8 60.14 -10.04 17.36
N ARG A 9 59.91 -10.69 18.51
CA ARG A 9 58.96 -11.79 18.66
C ARG A 9 57.52 -11.29 18.58
N LEU A 10 57.20 -10.14 19.15
CA LEU A 10 55.88 -9.49 19.04
C LEU A 10 55.57 -9.07 17.60
N TRP A 11 56.55 -8.52 16.87
CA TRP A 11 56.39 -8.18 15.46
C TRP A 11 56.21 -9.42 14.55
N LEU A 12 56.88 -10.52 14.84
CA LEU A 12 56.75 -11.77 14.12
C LEU A 12 55.37 -12.43 14.39
N ILE A 13 54.86 -12.38 15.64
CA ILE A 13 53.53 -12.88 15.96
C ILE A 13 52.44 -12.00 15.34
N ALA A 14 52.59 -10.68 15.35
CA ALA A 14 51.68 -9.76 14.69
C ALA A 14 51.68 -9.94 13.17
N ALA A 15 52.86 -10.12 12.56
CA ALA A 15 52.99 -10.37 11.10
C ALA A 15 52.44 -11.73 10.67
N THR A 16 52.57 -12.78 11.50
CA THR A 16 51.97 -14.11 11.21
C THR A 16 50.48 -14.09 11.42
N LEU A 17 49.93 -13.36 12.39
CA LEU A 17 48.49 -13.16 12.55
C LEU A 17 47.89 -12.33 11.42
N LEU A 18 48.54 -11.22 11.00
CA LEU A 18 48.10 -10.47 9.80
C LEU A 18 48.18 -11.31 8.52
N GLY A 19 49.19 -12.13 8.36
CA GLY A 19 49.31 -13.06 7.24
C GLY A 19 48.27 -14.17 7.22
N ALA A 20 47.85 -14.66 8.39
CA ALA A 20 46.79 -15.65 8.53
C ALA A 20 45.39 -15.06 8.23
N VAL A 21 45.16 -13.79 8.56
CA VAL A 21 43.90 -13.06 8.21
C VAL A 21 43.80 -12.82 6.69
N ALA A 22 44.95 -12.60 6.01
CA ALA A 22 45.01 -12.42 4.55
C ALA A 22 44.82 -13.73 3.75
N LEU A 23 44.92 -14.88 4.41
CA LEU A 23 44.77 -16.22 3.78
C LEU A 23 43.40 -16.86 4.06
N LEU A 24 42.50 -16.17 4.82
CA LEU A 24 41.11 -16.63 4.95
C LEU A 24 40.42 -16.49 3.58
N PRO A 25 39.91 -17.57 2.99
CA PRO A 25 39.04 -17.46 1.81
C PRO A 25 37.93 -16.48 2.17
N GLY A 26 37.73 -15.45 1.35
CA GLY A 26 36.89 -14.29 1.61
C GLY A 26 35.60 -14.65 2.33
N CYS A 27 35.15 -13.80 3.23
CA CYS A 27 33.89 -13.94 3.96
C CYS A 27 32.79 -14.41 3.00
N LYS A 28 32.07 -15.45 3.37
CA LYS A 28 30.98 -15.96 2.53
C LYS A 28 29.95 -14.82 2.39
N SER A 29 29.74 -14.35 1.19
CA SER A 29 28.64 -13.43 0.89
C SER A 29 27.31 -14.18 1.12
N ALA A 30 26.25 -13.43 1.41
CA ALA A 30 24.90 -14.00 1.44
C ALA A 30 24.61 -14.75 0.12
N ALA A 31 23.94 -15.88 0.19
CA ALA A 31 23.49 -16.60 -1.00
C ALA A 31 22.45 -15.76 -1.75
N PRO A 32 22.36 -15.83 -3.09
CA PRO A 32 21.28 -15.15 -3.80
C PRO A 32 19.91 -15.69 -3.35
N PRO A 33 18.89 -14.83 -3.21
CA PRO A 33 17.54 -15.28 -2.88
C PRO A 33 16.97 -16.08 -4.05
N PRO A 34 15.91 -16.89 -3.83
CA PRO A 34 15.23 -17.59 -4.92
C PRO A 34 14.68 -16.61 -5.94
N THR A 35 14.71 -17.01 -7.22
CA THR A 35 14.16 -16.21 -8.31
C THR A 35 12.64 -16.11 -8.23
N THR A 36 12.04 -15.14 -8.94
CA THR A 36 10.58 -15.00 -8.99
C THR A 36 9.90 -16.29 -9.46
N ASP A 37 10.45 -16.95 -10.47
CA ASP A 37 9.93 -18.21 -11.01
C ASP A 37 10.00 -19.34 -9.97
N ASP A 38 11.13 -19.48 -9.26
CA ASP A 38 11.28 -20.47 -8.17
C ASP A 38 10.27 -20.24 -7.04
N VAL A 39 9.94 -18.97 -6.75
CA VAL A 39 8.97 -18.61 -5.71
C VAL A 39 7.56 -18.93 -6.18
N ILE A 40 7.20 -18.58 -7.42
CA ILE A 40 5.86 -18.86 -8.00
C ILE A 40 5.59 -20.35 -8.04
N GLU A 41 6.55 -21.16 -8.52
CA GLU A 41 6.41 -22.62 -8.58
C GLU A 41 6.10 -23.22 -7.21
N LYS A 42 6.69 -22.69 -6.13
CA LYS A 42 6.46 -23.13 -4.75
C LYS A 42 5.24 -22.49 -4.12
N ALA A 43 4.84 -21.31 -4.56
CA ALA A 43 3.78 -20.51 -3.94
C ALA A 43 2.39 -20.91 -4.41
N LEU A 44 2.25 -21.31 -5.67
CA LEU A 44 0.97 -21.70 -6.24
C LEU A 44 0.73 -23.22 -6.08
N PRO A 45 -0.53 -23.65 -5.85
CA PRO A 45 -0.88 -25.05 -5.87
C PRO A 45 -0.55 -25.68 -7.24
N GLU A 46 -0.09 -26.93 -7.28
CA GLU A 46 0.23 -27.67 -8.52
C GLU A 46 -0.93 -27.72 -9.53
N THR A 47 -2.17 -27.51 -9.06
CA THR A 47 -3.38 -27.46 -9.89
C THR A 47 -3.63 -26.09 -10.51
N THR A 48 -2.83 -25.08 -10.16
CA THR A 48 -3.03 -23.70 -10.62
C THR A 48 -2.08 -23.42 -11.78
N GLU A 49 -2.65 -23.38 -12.99
CA GLU A 49 -1.94 -22.95 -14.19
C GLU A 49 -2.16 -21.44 -14.38
N VAL A 50 -1.07 -20.67 -14.47
CA VAL A 50 -1.12 -19.27 -14.86
C VAL A 50 -1.30 -19.22 -16.38
N PRO A 51 -2.43 -18.68 -16.90
CA PRO A 51 -2.68 -18.62 -18.33
C PRO A 51 -1.71 -17.62 -19.00
N GLY A 52 -1.42 -17.84 -20.27
CA GLY A 52 -0.61 -16.92 -21.08
C GLY A 52 -1.30 -15.58 -21.35
N GLU A 53 -2.64 -15.55 -21.30
CA GLU A 53 -3.50 -14.36 -21.47
C GLU A 53 -4.65 -14.42 -20.47
N PHE A 54 -5.19 -13.26 -20.10
CA PHE A 54 -6.37 -13.19 -19.22
C PHE A 54 -7.58 -13.80 -19.91
N ARG A 55 -8.35 -14.62 -19.20
CA ARG A 55 -9.50 -15.33 -19.75
C ARG A 55 -10.65 -14.39 -20.15
N ALA A 56 -10.80 -13.27 -19.44
CA ALA A 56 -11.82 -12.26 -19.76
C ALA A 56 -11.35 -11.24 -20.81
N ALA A 57 -10.15 -11.40 -21.37
CA ALA A 57 -9.59 -10.48 -22.37
C ALA A 57 -10.02 -10.79 -23.83
N GLU A 58 -11.03 -11.64 -24.07
CA GLU A 58 -11.61 -11.83 -25.39
C GLU A 58 -12.00 -10.46 -25.97
N ASP A 59 -11.39 -10.08 -27.10
CA ASP A 59 -11.59 -8.80 -27.79
C ASP A 59 -10.93 -7.55 -27.16
N VAL A 60 -10.01 -7.70 -26.20
CA VAL A 60 -9.26 -6.57 -25.61
C VAL A 60 -7.82 -6.56 -26.15
N ASP A 61 -7.28 -5.35 -26.39
CA ASP A 61 -5.90 -5.17 -26.83
C ASP A 61 -4.93 -5.61 -25.71
N THR A 62 -3.97 -6.47 -26.05
CA THR A 62 -2.89 -6.95 -25.15
C THR A 62 -1.66 -6.06 -25.21
N GLY A 63 -1.80 -4.81 -25.65
CA GLY A 63 -0.73 -3.83 -25.72
C GLY A 63 -0.17 -3.45 -24.35
N GLU A 64 0.90 -2.65 -24.36
CA GLU A 64 1.53 -2.14 -23.15
C GLU A 64 0.59 -1.19 -22.39
N VAL A 65 0.55 -1.32 -21.07
CA VAL A 65 -0.27 -0.44 -20.21
C VAL A 65 0.46 0.89 -20.02
N ASP A 66 -0.17 1.97 -20.47
CA ASP A 66 0.39 3.32 -20.36
C ASP A 66 0.37 3.84 -18.93
N ASP A 67 1.39 4.64 -18.59
CA ASP A 67 1.45 5.41 -17.36
C ASP A 67 0.75 6.78 -17.54
N GLY A 68 0.24 7.35 -16.44
CA GLY A 68 -0.41 8.68 -16.49
C GLY A 68 -1.92 8.61 -16.62
N TRP A 69 -2.53 7.55 -16.14
CA TRP A 69 -3.97 7.26 -16.23
C TRP A 69 -4.89 8.36 -15.63
N ILE A 70 -4.38 9.21 -14.73
CA ILE A 70 -5.18 10.27 -14.09
C ILE A 70 -5.59 11.33 -15.11
N GLU A 71 -4.69 11.71 -16.00
CA GLU A 71 -4.95 12.70 -17.06
C GLU A 71 -5.93 12.19 -18.12
N GLU A 72 -6.03 10.89 -18.32
CA GLU A 72 -6.97 10.29 -19.29
C GLU A 72 -8.44 10.61 -18.99
N PHE A 73 -8.80 10.87 -17.73
CA PHE A 73 -10.14 11.30 -17.37
C PHE A 73 -10.50 12.71 -17.85
N GLY A 74 -9.54 13.49 -18.35
CA GLY A 74 -9.77 14.84 -18.86
C GLY A 74 -10.33 15.80 -17.81
N ASP A 75 -10.01 15.58 -16.53
CA ASP A 75 -10.47 16.35 -15.39
C ASP A 75 -9.30 17.04 -14.67
N PRO A 76 -8.99 18.31 -14.97
CA PRO A 76 -7.88 19.02 -14.34
C PRO A 76 -8.02 19.18 -12.82
N GLU A 77 -9.26 19.18 -12.31
CA GLU A 77 -9.50 19.27 -10.88
C GLU A 77 -9.13 17.97 -10.17
N LEU A 78 -9.43 16.84 -10.79
CA LEU A 78 -8.98 15.52 -10.31
C LEU A 78 -7.46 15.47 -10.19
N VAL A 79 -6.71 15.91 -11.21
CA VAL A 79 -5.24 15.95 -11.20
C VAL A 79 -4.75 16.78 -10.00
N THR A 80 -5.29 18.00 -9.83
CA THR A 80 -4.94 18.88 -8.71
C THR A 80 -5.22 18.25 -7.34
N LEU A 81 -6.35 17.55 -7.18
CA LEU A 81 -6.72 16.89 -5.93
C LEU A 81 -5.81 15.69 -5.62
N VAL A 82 -5.41 14.94 -6.65
CA VAL A 82 -4.45 13.83 -6.45
C VAL A 82 -3.09 14.36 -6.03
N ASP A 83 -2.58 15.41 -6.68
CA ASP A 83 -1.31 16.04 -6.29
C ASP A 83 -1.35 16.56 -4.85
N GLU A 84 -2.47 17.18 -4.46
CA GLU A 84 -2.66 17.65 -3.09
C GLU A 84 -2.70 16.49 -2.08
N ALA A 85 -3.40 15.40 -2.41
CA ALA A 85 -3.45 14.22 -1.57
C ALA A 85 -2.06 13.62 -1.37
N LEU A 86 -1.31 13.43 -2.44
CA LEU A 86 0.05 12.88 -2.40
C LEU A 86 0.99 13.72 -1.55
N LYS A 87 0.83 15.04 -1.57
CA LYS A 87 1.66 15.97 -0.80
C LYS A 87 1.30 16.02 0.69
N ASN A 88 0.01 15.94 1.02
CA ASN A 88 -0.49 16.28 2.37
C ASN A 88 -1.02 15.08 3.16
N ASN A 89 -1.18 13.90 2.55
CA ASN A 89 -1.79 12.76 3.22
C ASN A 89 -0.89 12.22 4.33
N LEU A 90 -1.43 12.14 5.56
CA LEU A 90 -0.68 11.71 6.73
C LEU A 90 -0.32 10.22 6.70
N ASN A 91 -1.14 9.35 6.09
CA ASN A 91 -0.80 7.94 5.97
C ASN A 91 0.41 7.74 5.04
N LEU A 92 0.51 8.54 3.97
CA LEU A 92 1.66 8.48 3.08
C LEU A 92 2.92 9.00 3.79
N GLN A 93 2.82 10.04 4.63
CA GLN A 93 3.92 10.50 5.46
C GLN A 93 4.37 9.43 6.47
N ILE A 94 3.43 8.69 7.07
CA ILE A 94 3.75 7.54 7.94
C ILE A 94 4.51 6.47 7.14
N ALA A 95 4.07 6.15 5.92
CA ALA A 95 4.76 5.18 5.07
C ALA A 95 6.19 5.65 4.71
N ALA A 96 6.40 6.94 4.45
CA ALA A 96 7.74 7.51 4.22
C ALA A 96 8.66 7.33 5.43
N THR A 97 8.17 7.59 6.66
CA THR A 97 8.96 7.37 7.88
C THR A 97 9.27 5.90 8.15
N GLN A 98 8.48 4.96 7.61
CA GLN A 98 8.80 3.52 7.66
C GLN A 98 10.02 3.19 6.79
N ILE A 99 10.21 3.86 5.64
CA ILE A 99 11.43 3.74 4.85
C ILE A 99 12.64 4.20 5.65
N ASP A 100 12.57 5.37 6.31
CA ASP A 100 13.67 5.88 7.15
C ASP A 100 14.03 4.89 8.26
N SER A 101 13.02 4.30 8.91
CA SER A 101 13.20 3.28 9.94
C SER A 101 13.85 2.01 9.39
N ALA A 102 13.41 1.53 8.23
CA ALA A 102 13.97 0.35 7.58
C ALA A 102 15.42 0.61 7.10
N ALA A 103 15.71 1.81 6.57
CA ALA A 103 17.05 2.21 6.18
C ALA A 103 18.01 2.23 7.40
N ALA A 104 17.56 2.79 8.52
CA ALA A 104 18.34 2.76 9.76
C ALA A 104 18.59 1.31 10.25
N ALA A 105 17.59 0.42 10.15
CA ALA A 105 17.73 -0.99 10.49
C ALA A 105 18.74 -1.71 9.58
N ALA A 106 18.75 -1.42 8.28
CA ALA A 106 19.73 -1.96 7.33
C ALA A 106 21.16 -1.48 7.67
N ILE A 107 21.33 -0.20 8.02
CA ILE A 107 22.62 0.33 8.48
C ILE A 107 23.07 -0.38 9.76
N ILE A 108 22.18 -0.57 10.75
CA ILE A 108 22.48 -1.28 12.00
C ILE A 108 22.89 -2.74 11.74
N ALA A 109 22.18 -3.42 10.83
CA ALA A 109 22.50 -4.79 10.46
C ALA A 109 23.85 -4.87 9.75
N GLY A 110 24.12 -4.00 8.77
CA GLY A 110 25.37 -3.89 8.05
C GLY A 110 26.57 -3.46 8.94
N ALA A 111 26.32 -2.68 9.99
CA ALA A 111 27.35 -2.28 10.95
C ALA A 111 27.93 -3.48 11.72
N ARG A 112 27.16 -4.56 11.91
CA ARG A 112 27.63 -5.79 12.57
C ARG A 112 28.73 -6.52 11.79
N LEU A 113 28.88 -6.25 10.50
CA LEU A 113 29.97 -6.75 9.64
C LEU A 113 31.30 -6.01 9.90
N LYS A 114 31.27 -4.88 10.60
CA LYS A 114 32.42 -4.02 10.85
C LYS A 114 32.88 -4.14 12.30
N PRO A 115 34.16 -3.86 12.62
CA PRO A 115 34.62 -3.80 13.98
C PRO A 115 33.94 -2.65 14.75
N THR A 116 33.65 -2.88 16.03
CA THR A 116 33.24 -1.84 16.99
C THR A 116 34.45 -1.28 17.71
N LEU A 117 34.37 -0.03 18.13
CA LEU A 117 35.38 0.62 18.98
C LEU A 117 34.66 1.37 20.11
N ASP A 118 34.94 0.98 21.32
CA ASP A 118 34.28 1.51 22.51
C ASP A 118 35.28 2.11 23.48
N LEU A 119 34.94 3.25 24.12
CA LEU A 119 35.68 3.87 25.19
C LEU A 119 34.97 3.57 26.51
N GLY A 120 35.65 2.85 27.40
CA GLY A 120 35.16 2.53 28.73
C GLY A 120 35.87 3.33 29.81
N LEU A 121 35.10 3.86 30.75
CA LEU A 121 35.58 4.43 32.00
C LEU A 121 35.00 3.58 33.13
N GLY A 122 35.84 3.02 33.98
CA GLY A 122 35.39 2.16 35.07
C GLY A 122 36.09 2.54 36.38
N ALA A 123 35.35 2.47 37.47
CA ALA A 123 35.91 2.48 38.82
C ALA A 123 35.33 1.29 39.56
N SER A 124 36.19 0.50 40.17
CA SER A 124 35.80 -0.65 40.99
C SER A 124 36.47 -0.57 42.34
N GLU A 125 35.74 -0.94 43.38
CA GLU A 125 36.29 -1.13 44.72
C GLU A 125 36.18 -2.60 45.07
N SER A 126 37.32 -3.22 45.30
CA SER A 126 37.38 -4.60 45.76
C SER A 126 38.01 -4.67 47.16
N GLY A 127 37.32 -5.27 48.11
CA GLY A 127 37.80 -5.44 49.46
C GLY A 127 37.37 -6.74 50.08
N ALA A 128 38.30 -7.36 50.82
CA ALA A 128 38.00 -8.47 51.70
C ALA A 128 38.43 -8.05 53.11
N GLY A 129 37.48 -7.81 54.04
CA GLY A 129 37.75 -7.36 55.41
C GLY A 129 38.00 -5.85 55.49
N THR A 130 39.05 -5.42 56.21
CA THR A 130 39.36 -4.01 56.47
C THR A 130 40.28 -3.36 55.44
N SER A 131 40.62 -4.04 54.36
CA SER A 131 41.51 -3.53 53.29
C SER A 131 40.77 -3.54 51.96
N GLY A 132 40.30 -2.39 51.53
CA GLY A 132 39.76 -2.16 50.20
C GLY A 132 40.78 -1.46 49.32
N SER A 133 40.94 -1.88 48.07
CA SER A 133 41.65 -1.13 47.02
C SER A 133 40.63 -0.64 46.00
N GLY A 134 40.62 0.66 45.74
CA GLY A 134 39.83 1.27 44.66
C GLY A 134 40.69 1.38 43.41
N GLU A 135 40.20 0.88 42.31
CA GLU A 135 40.85 0.96 41.02
C GLU A 135 39.97 1.77 40.06
N ALA A 136 40.55 2.77 39.40
CA ALA A 136 39.88 3.48 38.34
C ALA A 136 40.69 3.33 37.04
N GLY A 137 40.00 3.10 35.95
CA GLY A 137 40.65 2.87 34.65
C GLY A 137 39.89 3.50 33.49
N ILE A 138 40.65 3.80 32.47
CA ILE A 138 40.16 4.19 31.15
C ILE A 138 40.69 3.18 30.13
N GLY A 139 39.84 2.74 29.22
CA GLY A 139 40.25 1.79 28.19
C GLY A 139 39.48 1.96 26.90
N LEU A 140 40.16 1.74 25.79
CA LEU A 140 39.61 1.55 24.48
C LEU A 140 39.51 0.04 24.21
N SER A 141 38.39 -0.41 23.76
CA SER A 141 38.18 -1.81 23.33
C SER A 141 37.65 -1.86 21.89
N ALA A 142 38.24 -2.71 21.09
CA ALA A 142 37.75 -3.02 19.76
C ALA A 142 37.29 -4.48 19.72
N SER A 143 36.14 -4.76 19.09
CA SER A 143 35.63 -6.10 18.92
C SER A 143 35.11 -6.28 17.50
N TRP A 144 35.38 -7.44 16.90
CA TRP A 144 34.92 -7.79 15.58
C TRP A 144 34.60 -9.28 15.49
N GLU A 145 33.38 -9.60 15.08
CA GLU A 145 32.99 -10.96 14.71
C GLU A 145 33.27 -11.17 13.23
N ILE A 146 34.12 -12.15 12.91
CA ILE A 146 34.47 -12.52 11.52
C ILE A 146 33.33 -13.41 10.97
N ASP A 147 32.67 -12.94 9.93
CA ASP A 147 31.53 -13.66 9.31
C ASP A 147 31.98 -14.76 8.35
N VAL A 148 32.46 -15.86 8.91
CA VAL A 148 32.97 -17.00 8.14
C VAL A 148 31.85 -17.74 7.42
N TRP A 149 30.65 -17.78 8.04
CA TRP A 149 29.51 -18.60 7.58
C TRP A 149 28.43 -17.79 6.87
N GLY A 150 28.54 -16.48 6.85
CA GLY A 150 27.55 -15.58 6.26
C GLY A 150 26.36 -15.28 7.17
N LYS A 151 26.45 -15.56 8.47
CA LYS A 151 25.40 -15.25 9.44
C LYS A 151 25.07 -13.75 9.48
N LEU A 152 26.10 -12.91 9.59
CA LEU A 152 25.94 -11.47 9.64
C LEU A 152 25.59 -10.89 8.27
N ALA A 153 26.18 -11.41 7.20
CA ALA A 153 25.89 -11.02 5.83
C ALA A 153 24.42 -11.34 5.46
N SER A 154 23.93 -12.51 5.83
CA SER A 154 22.51 -12.86 5.62
C SER A 154 21.58 -11.98 6.47
N GLY A 155 21.96 -11.66 7.72
CA GLY A 155 21.21 -10.72 8.53
C GLY A 155 21.15 -9.30 7.94
N ALA A 156 22.24 -8.82 7.35
CA ALA A 156 22.27 -7.54 6.64
C ALA A 156 21.43 -7.59 5.35
N ALA A 157 21.56 -8.66 4.55
CA ALA A 157 20.77 -8.87 3.33
C ALA A 157 19.26 -8.96 3.63
N ALA A 158 18.86 -9.57 4.75
CA ALA A 158 17.47 -9.59 5.21
C ALA A 158 16.94 -8.18 5.51
N ALA A 159 17.75 -7.34 6.15
CA ALA A 159 17.38 -5.96 6.46
C ALA A 159 17.32 -5.10 5.18
N GLU A 160 18.21 -5.31 4.22
CA GLU A 160 18.17 -4.66 2.90
C GLU A 160 16.93 -5.06 2.11
N ALA A 161 16.56 -6.34 2.09
CA ALA A 161 15.32 -6.81 1.48
C ALA A 161 14.08 -6.21 2.17
N SER A 162 14.11 -6.07 3.50
CA SER A 162 13.03 -5.40 4.24
C SER A 162 12.95 -3.90 3.90
N LEU A 163 14.06 -3.23 3.64
CA LEU A 163 14.09 -1.85 3.15
C LEU A 163 13.47 -1.76 1.75
N ALA A 164 13.84 -2.65 0.83
CA ALA A 164 13.26 -2.70 -0.51
C ALA A 164 11.74 -2.93 -0.44
N ALA A 165 11.28 -3.84 0.42
CA ALA A 165 9.85 -4.04 0.68
C ALA A 165 9.16 -2.78 1.21
N ALA A 166 9.80 -2.01 2.10
CA ALA A 166 9.24 -0.74 2.61
C ALA A 166 9.14 0.33 1.51
N GLN A 167 10.13 0.41 0.62
CA GLN A 167 10.10 1.33 -0.54
C GLN A 167 8.99 0.97 -1.52
N ALA A 168 8.86 -0.31 -1.87
CA ALA A 168 7.77 -0.78 -2.73
C ALA A 168 6.40 -0.58 -2.10
N ASN A 169 6.28 -0.76 -0.77
CA ASN A 169 5.04 -0.50 -0.03
C ASN A 169 4.65 0.99 -0.01
N TYR A 170 5.62 1.88 0.04
CA TYR A 170 5.37 3.32 -0.11
C TYR A 170 4.82 3.64 -1.51
N GLU A 171 5.39 3.06 -2.55
CA GLU A 171 4.91 3.25 -3.93
C GLU A 171 3.50 2.66 -4.11
N PHE A 172 3.21 1.49 -3.56
CA PHE A 172 1.85 0.95 -3.49
C PHE A 172 0.89 1.90 -2.76
N GLY A 173 1.35 2.50 -1.65
CA GLY A 173 0.61 3.51 -0.90
C GLY A 173 0.28 4.75 -1.74
N ARG A 174 1.23 5.23 -2.54
CA ARG A 174 1.04 6.37 -3.46
C ARG A 174 -0.01 6.06 -4.52
N GLN A 175 0.11 4.93 -5.21
CA GLN A 175 -0.85 4.51 -6.25
C GLN A 175 -2.24 4.28 -5.65
N SER A 176 -2.31 3.62 -4.51
CA SER A 176 -3.58 3.41 -3.79
C SER A 176 -4.23 4.71 -3.36
N LEU A 177 -3.46 5.70 -2.88
CA LEU A 177 -3.97 7.01 -2.47
C LEU A 177 -4.50 7.79 -3.68
N ALA A 178 -3.78 7.79 -4.81
CA ALA A 178 -4.24 8.40 -6.05
C ALA A 178 -5.58 7.80 -6.51
N ALA A 179 -5.68 6.47 -6.52
CA ALA A 179 -6.91 5.76 -6.85
C ALA A 179 -8.06 6.05 -5.86
N GLN A 180 -7.78 6.09 -4.55
CA GLN A 180 -8.78 6.44 -3.53
C GLN A 180 -9.25 7.89 -3.68
N THR A 181 -8.36 8.82 -3.99
CA THR A 181 -8.68 10.23 -4.23
C THR A 181 -9.57 10.38 -5.46
N ALA A 182 -9.24 9.71 -6.56
CA ALA A 182 -10.06 9.70 -7.77
C ALA A 182 -11.46 9.13 -7.52
N LYS A 183 -11.56 8.00 -6.84
CA LYS A 183 -12.85 7.41 -6.44
C LYS A 183 -13.64 8.32 -5.51
N GLY A 184 -12.97 8.94 -4.53
CA GLY A 184 -13.56 9.92 -3.62
C GLY A 184 -14.11 11.14 -4.36
N TRP A 185 -13.39 11.63 -5.37
CA TRP A 185 -13.83 12.72 -6.22
C TRP A 185 -15.08 12.35 -7.03
N PHE A 186 -15.07 11.22 -7.74
CA PHE A 186 -16.23 10.76 -8.50
C PHE A 186 -17.46 10.52 -7.61
N MET A 187 -17.24 10.01 -6.39
CA MET A 187 -18.31 9.88 -5.38
C MET A 187 -18.86 11.23 -4.93
N ALA A 188 -18.00 12.25 -4.74
CA ALA A 188 -18.43 13.60 -4.38
C ALA A 188 -19.25 14.25 -5.50
N VAL A 189 -18.83 14.07 -6.77
CA VAL A 189 -19.58 14.53 -7.95
C VAL A 189 -20.91 13.78 -8.07
N GLN A 190 -20.91 12.45 -7.98
CA GLN A 190 -22.12 11.61 -8.02
C GLN A 190 -23.15 12.05 -6.98
N THR A 191 -22.74 12.18 -5.72
CA THR A 191 -23.65 12.56 -4.64
C THR A 191 -24.18 13.99 -4.79
N SER A 192 -23.39 14.89 -5.40
CA SER A 192 -23.83 16.24 -5.76
C SER A 192 -24.90 16.22 -6.85
N MET A 193 -24.70 15.37 -7.90
CA MET A 193 -25.69 15.17 -8.95
C MET A 193 -27.00 14.59 -8.39
N LEU A 194 -26.92 13.58 -7.52
CA LEU A 194 -28.09 12.96 -6.89
C LEU A 194 -28.85 13.97 -5.99
N LEU A 195 -28.13 14.84 -5.29
CA LEU A 195 -28.75 15.91 -4.50
C LEU A 195 -29.49 16.91 -5.39
N ASN A 196 -28.89 17.31 -6.52
CA ASN A 196 -29.55 18.22 -7.47
C ASN A 196 -30.78 17.56 -8.10
N LEU A 197 -30.66 16.30 -8.53
CA LEU A 197 -31.80 15.51 -9.02
C LEU A 197 -32.91 15.40 -7.98
N GLY A 198 -32.57 15.19 -6.72
CA GLY A 198 -33.52 15.18 -5.61
C GLY A 198 -34.27 16.51 -5.48
N ARG A 199 -33.59 17.65 -5.60
CA ARG A 199 -34.19 18.97 -5.56
C ARG A 199 -35.14 19.23 -6.74
N GLU A 200 -34.73 18.86 -7.95
CA GLU A 200 -35.58 18.90 -9.14
C GLU A 200 -36.82 18.02 -8.96
N THR A 201 -36.67 16.85 -8.34
CA THR A 201 -37.76 15.94 -8.03
C THR A 201 -38.75 16.55 -7.04
N VAL A 202 -38.28 17.24 -5.99
CA VAL A 202 -39.17 17.99 -5.04
C VAL A 202 -39.96 19.06 -5.79
N ASP A 203 -39.34 19.84 -6.66
CA ASP A 203 -40.02 20.88 -7.42
C ASP A 203 -41.07 20.28 -8.36
N LEU A 204 -40.80 19.13 -8.96
CA LEU A 204 -41.72 18.39 -9.81
C LEU A 204 -42.95 17.88 -9.00
N PHE A 205 -42.76 17.29 -7.81
CA PHE A 205 -43.86 16.84 -6.95
C PHE A 205 -44.66 18.02 -6.37
N ARG A 206 -44.04 19.18 -6.12
CA ARG A 206 -44.73 20.40 -5.72
C ARG A 206 -45.67 20.88 -6.82
N GLN A 207 -45.21 20.93 -8.08
CA GLN A 207 -46.05 21.28 -9.23
C GLN A 207 -47.20 20.29 -9.41
N THR A 208 -46.95 19.00 -9.19
CA THR A 208 -48.01 17.96 -9.23
C THR A 208 -49.06 18.18 -8.14
N LEU A 209 -48.65 18.49 -6.91
CA LEU A 209 -49.55 18.79 -5.83
C LEU A 209 -50.43 20.03 -6.12
N ASP A 210 -49.84 21.10 -6.67
CA ASP A 210 -50.55 22.32 -7.06
C ASP A 210 -51.61 22.04 -8.13
N LEU A 211 -51.28 21.22 -9.14
CA LEU A 211 -52.23 20.79 -10.16
C LEU A 211 -53.36 19.95 -9.56
N VAL A 212 -53.04 19.02 -8.67
CA VAL A 212 -54.05 18.17 -7.98
C VAL A 212 -54.97 19.00 -7.09
N ASN A 213 -54.45 19.99 -6.35
CA ASN A 213 -55.24 20.91 -5.58
C ASN A 213 -56.24 21.71 -6.45
N THR A 214 -55.77 22.27 -7.57
CA THR A 214 -56.62 22.99 -8.54
C THR A 214 -57.73 22.08 -9.09
N LYS A 215 -57.40 20.83 -9.48
CA LYS A 215 -58.39 19.86 -9.96
C LYS A 215 -59.35 19.42 -8.87
N HIS A 216 -58.98 19.38 -7.61
CA HIS A 216 -59.85 19.08 -6.49
C HIS A 216 -60.85 20.21 -6.24
N GLU A 217 -60.43 21.48 -6.30
CA GLU A 217 -61.32 22.65 -6.15
C GLU A 217 -62.43 22.68 -7.18
N ILE A 218 -62.18 22.19 -8.38
CA ILE A 218 -63.20 22.11 -9.44
C ILE A 218 -63.92 20.74 -9.49
N GLY A 219 -63.68 19.86 -8.49
CA GLY A 219 -64.35 18.57 -8.33
C GLY A 219 -63.92 17.45 -9.29
N GLN A 220 -62.77 17.58 -9.97
CA GLN A 220 -62.25 16.58 -10.93
C GLN A 220 -61.46 15.45 -10.24
N VAL A 221 -60.89 15.63 -9.07
CA VAL A 221 -60.15 14.62 -8.29
C VAL A 221 -60.63 14.58 -6.86
N THR A 222 -60.36 13.48 -6.14
CA THR A 222 -60.80 13.25 -4.79
C THR A 222 -59.81 13.79 -3.75
N MET A 223 -60.25 13.95 -2.49
CA MET A 223 -59.33 14.29 -1.39
C MET A 223 -58.26 13.21 -1.15
N LYS A 224 -58.53 11.96 -1.50
CA LYS A 224 -57.54 10.87 -1.53
C LYS A 224 -56.34 11.23 -2.42
N ASP A 225 -56.59 11.79 -3.60
CA ASP A 225 -55.55 12.15 -4.57
C ASP A 225 -54.70 13.30 -4.04
N VAL A 226 -55.29 14.26 -3.34
CA VAL A 226 -54.55 15.34 -2.66
C VAL A 226 -53.60 14.78 -1.57
N TYR A 227 -54.10 13.80 -0.76
CA TYR A 227 -53.25 13.19 0.27
C TYR A 227 -52.13 12.35 -0.32
N LEU A 228 -52.34 11.66 -1.45
CA LEU A 228 -51.29 10.93 -2.18
C LEU A 228 -50.19 11.89 -2.65
N ALA A 229 -50.58 12.97 -3.35
CA ALA A 229 -49.60 13.96 -3.84
C ALA A 229 -48.84 14.66 -2.68
N LYS A 230 -49.49 14.91 -1.55
CA LYS A 230 -48.84 15.45 -0.33
C LYS A 230 -47.81 14.45 0.26
N ALA A 231 -48.18 13.16 0.30
CA ALA A 231 -47.28 12.12 0.81
C ALA A 231 -46.03 11.94 -0.07
N ASP A 232 -46.21 11.98 -1.40
CA ASP A 232 -45.09 11.87 -2.35
C ASP A 232 -44.15 13.10 -2.28
N LEU A 233 -44.73 14.31 -2.13
CA LEU A 233 -43.91 15.51 -1.91
C LEU A 233 -43.09 15.38 -0.58
N ALA A 234 -43.74 14.99 0.52
CA ALA A 234 -43.03 14.83 1.78
C ALA A 234 -41.94 13.76 1.72
N SER A 235 -42.19 12.65 1.02
CA SER A 235 -41.19 11.61 0.77
C SER A 235 -40.01 12.12 -0.07
N SER A 236 -40.27 12.95 -1.07
CA SER A 236 -39.19 13.54 -1.90
C SER A 236 -38.36 14.57 -1.12
N GLU A 237 -39.00 15.36 -0.22
CA GLU A 237 -38.30 16.29 0.66
C GLU A 237 -37.40 15.54 1.67
N GLU A 238 -37.86 14.39 2.20
CA GLU A 238 -37.05 13.52 3.07
C GLU A 238 -35.85 12.97 2.29
N ALA A 239 -36.05 12.46 1.06
CA ALA A 239 -34.97 11.95 0.21
C ALA A 239 -33.89 13.01 -0.09
N VAL A 240 -34.27 14.29 -0.23
CA VAL A 240 -33.31 15.40 -0.36
C VAL A 240 -32.45 15.53 0.91
N ARG A 241 -33.04 15.41 2.12
CA ARG A 241 -32.26 15.47 3.37
C ARG A 241 -31.25 14.31 3.48
N GLN A 242 -31.66 13.11 3.06
CA GLN A 242 -30.76 11.97 2.98
C GLN A 242 -29.62 12.22 1.98
N ALA A 243 -29.94 12.73 0.79
CA ALA A 243 -28.93 13.07 -0.24
C ALA A 243 -27.98 14.18 0.22
N GLU A 244 -28.46 15.20 0.95
CA GLU A 244 -27.62 16.24 1.58
C GLU A 244 -26.61 15.63 2.56
N GLY A 245 -27.07 14.67 3.38
CA GLY A 245 -26.20 13.93 4.30
C GLY A 245 -25.13 13.13 3.58
N ALA A 246 -25.51 12.38 2.55
CA ALA A 246 -24.59 11.59 1.72
C ALA A 246 -23.55 12.45 1.01
N ASN A 247 -23.97 13.59 0.42
CA ASN A 247 -23.07 14.52 -0.26
C ASN A 247 -22.04 15.14 0.71
N LYS A 248 -22.49 15.59 1.89
CA LYS A 248 -21.57 16.09 2.92
C LYS A 248 -20.59 15.03 3.38
N GLN A 249 -21.03 13.78 3.52
CA GLN A 249 -20.16 12.68 3.94
C GLN A 249 -19.11 12.34 2.86
N ALA A 250 -19.49 12.29 1.59
CA ALA A 250 -18.55 12.04 0.48
C ALA A 250 -17.48 13.15 0.42
N LYS A 251 -17.87 14.42 0.53
CA LYS A 251 -16.96 15.56 0.59
C LYS A 251 -15.98 15.47 1.76
N ARG A 252 -16.48 15.16 2.97
CA ARG A 252 -15.61 14.99 4.16
C ARG A 252 -14.62 13.85 4.00
N SER A 253 -15.03 12.74 3.39
CA SER A 253 -14.15 11.62 3.15
C SER A 253 -13.04 12.00 2.17
N LEU A 254 -13.36 12.77 1.14
CA LEU A 254 -12.36 13.30 0.19
C LEU A 254 -11.42 14.29 0.88
N GLU A 255 -11.95 15.26 1.64
CA GLU A 255 -11.14 16.23 2.40
C GLU A 255 -10.16 15.55 3.36
N LEU A 256 -10.55 14.43 3.97
CA LEU A 256 -9.66 13.64 4.81
C LEU A 256 -8.49 13.03 4.02
N LEU A 257 -8.73 12.54 2.80
CA LEU A 257 -7.68 12.03 1.92
C LEU A 257 -6.70 13.14 1.53
N LEU A 258 -7.20 14.37 1.33
CA LEU A 258 -6.40 15.56 1.00
C LEU A 258 -5.64 16.14 2.20
N GLY A 259 -5.85 15.63 3.41
CA GLY A 259 -5.30 16.21 4.64
C GLY A 259 -5.95 17.52 5.07
N ARG A 260 -7.14 17.86 4.52
CA ARG A 260 -7.91 19.05 4.88
C ARG A 260 -8.79 18.81 6.11
N TYR A 261 -9.20 19.90 6.77
CA TYR A 261 -10.27 19.83 7.79
C TYR A 261 -11.59 19.37 7.11
N PRO A 262 -12.29 18.34 7.65
CA PRO A 262 -13.46 17.75 7.00
C PRO A 262 -14.74 18.60 7.18
N GLY A 263 -14.73 19.78 6.58
CA GLY A 263 -15.81 20.78 6.60
C GLY A 263 -16.95 20.51 5.61
N ALA A 264 -16.74 19.64 4.64
CA ALA A 264 -17.57 19.44 3.45
C ALA A 264 -17.64 20.69 2.55
N GLU A 265 -16.53 21.40 2.43
CA GLU A 265 -16.41 22.68 1.69
C GLU A 265 -15.99 22.48 0.22
N ILE A 266 -15.49 21.29 -0.16
CA ILE A 266 -15.12 21.01 -1.55
C ILE A 266 -16.32 21.22 -2.45
N GLU A 267 -16.15 22.03 -3.50
CA GLU A 267 -17.13 22.20 -4.56
C GLU A 267 -16.96 21.08 -5.59
N ALA A 268 -17.99 20.23 -5.74
CA ALA A 268 -18.00 19.19 -6.74
C ALA A 268 -18.50 19.73 -8.10
N ARG A 269 -17.94 19.19 -9.18
CA ARG A 269 -18.43 19.49 -10.55
C ARG A 269 -19.92 19.15 -10.69
N LYS A 270 -20.53 19.74 -11.69
CA LYS A 270 -21.96 19.49 -11.98
C LYS A 270 -22.20 18.14 -12.65
N ASP A 271 -21.20 17.69 -13.44
CA ASP A 271 -21.29 16.47 -14.26
C ASP A 271 -20.05 15.61 -14.11
N LEU A 272 -20.23 14.28 -14.22
CA LEU A 272 -19.14 13.33 -14.30
C LEU A 272 -18.36 13.50 -15.62
N PRO A 273 -17.03 13.24 -15.62
CA PRO A 273 -16.27 13.23 -16.87
C PRO A 273 -16.71 12.09 -17.78
N GLN A 274 -16.33 12.14 -19.03
CA GLN A 274 -16.53 11.02 -19.95
C GLN A 274 -15.59 9.87 -19.58
N LEU A 275 -16.06 8.64 -19.78
CA LEU A 275 -15.22 7.47 -19.57
C LEU A 275 -14.08 7.46 -20.60
N PRO A 276 -12.81 7.28 -20.16
CA PRO A 276 -11.67 7.12 -21.06
C PRO A 276 -11.82 5.92 -22.01
N PRO A 277 -11.06 5.88 -23.13
CA PRO A 277 -11.00 4.72 -24.01
C PRO A 277 -10.65 3.41 -23.28
N PRO A 278 -10.92 2.23 -23.85
CA PRO A 278 -10.48 0.95 -23.28
C PRO A 278 -8.97 0.91 -23.06
N ILE A 279 -8.53 0.27 -21.97
CA ILE A 279 -7.12 0.13 -21.63
C ILE A 279 -6.60 -1.19 -22.18
N PRO A 280 -5.39 -1.23 -22.79
CA PRO A 280 -4.72 -2.49 -23.08
C PRO A 280 -4.36 -3.20 -21.75
N VAL A 281 -4.42 -4.54 -21.72
CA VAL A 281 -4.32 -5.28 -20.44
C VAL A 281 -2.95 -5.91 -20.16
N GLY A 282 -2.04 -5.91 -21.13
CA GLY A 282 -0.75 -6.58 -20.98
C GLY A 282 -0.87 -8.10 -20.83
N LEU A 283 0.20 -8.74 -20.38
CA LEU A 283 0.22 -10.16 -20.10
C LEU A 283 0.17 -10.42 -18.57
N PRO A 284 -0.37 -11.57 -18.13
CA PRO A 284 -0.36 -11.94 -16.70
C PRO A 284 1.04 -11.94 -16.06
N SER A 285 2.09 -12.30 -16.83
CA SER A 285 3.48 -12.25 -16.38
C SER A 285 3.96 -10.84 -16.06
N ASP A 286 3.51 -9.83 -16.80
CA ASP A 286 3.97 -8.45 -16.66
C ASP A 286 3.52 -7.85 -15.33
N LEU A 287 2.38 -8.29 -14.80
CA LEU A 287 1.89 -7.85 -13.48
C LEU A 287 2.87 -8.15 -12.34
N LEU A 288 3.60 -9.27 -12.44
CA LEU A 288 4.50 -9.74 -11.40
C LEU A 288 5.68 -8.78 -11.17
N GLU A 289 6.02 -7.98 -12.20
CA GLU A 289 7.10 -7.01 -12.16
C GLU A 289 6.61 -5.57 -12.00
N ARG A 290 5.35 -5.29 -12.41
CA ARG A 290 4.79 -3.93 -12.40
C ARG A 290 4.09 -3.57 -11.09
N ARG A 291 3.41 -4.50 -10.46
CA ARG A 291 2.60 -4.24 -9.26
C ARG A 291 3.47 -4.09 -8.01
N PRO A 292 3.44 -2.92 -7.34
CA PRO A 292 4.27 -2.71 -6.15
C PRO A 292 3.92 -3.63 -4.98
N ASP A 293 2.66 -4.05 -4.81
CA ASP A 293 2.24 -5.00 -3.76
C ASP A 293 2.84 -6.39 -3.98
N LEU A 294 3.02 -6.84 -5.24
CA LEU A 294 3.71 -8.08 -5.56
C LEU A 294 5.21 -7.95 -5.33
N ILE A 295 5.80 -6.78 -5.62
CA ILE A 295 7.21 -6.49 -5.30
C ILE A 295 7.42 -6.55 -3.78
N VAL A 296 6.53 -5.95 -2.97
CA VAL A 296 6.57 -6.05 -1.50
C VAL A 296 6.55 -7.52 -1.06
N ALA A 297 5.64 -8.31 -1.60
CA ALA A 297 5.50 -9.71 -1.21
C ALA A 297 6.75 -10.53 -1.58
N LYS A 298 7.35 -10.29 -2.76
CA LYS A 298 8.60 -10.89 -3.21
C LYS A 298 9.78 -10.54 -2.29
N ASP A 299 9.92 -9.27 -1.94
CA ASP A 299 11.01 -8.81 -1.08
C ASP A 299 10.88 -9.35 0.34
N ASN A 300 9.65 -9.55 0.83
CA ASN A 300 9.40 -10.24 2.09
C ASN A 300 9.80 -11.73 2.03
N VAL A 301 9.64 -12.41 0.90
CA VAL A 301 10.17 -13.77 0.70
C VAL A 301 11.69 -13.76 0.75
N ALA A 302 12.33 -12.81 0.11
CA ALA A 302 13.80 -12.67 0.13
C ALA A 302 14.31 -12.40 1.56
N ALA A 303 13.65 -11.51 2.31
CA ALA A 303 13.99 -11.23 3.71
C ALA A 303 13.87 -12.49 4.58
N ALA A 304 12.79 -13.25 4.44
CA ALA A 304 12.57 -14.49 5.18
C ALA A 304 13.59 -15.59 4.81
N PHE A 305 13.95 -15.70 3.53
CA PHE A 305 15.03 -16.58 3.08
C PHE A 305 16.35 -16.26 3.77
N TYR A 306 16.77 -14.99 3.78
CA TYR A 306 18.01 -14.59 4.42
C TYR A 306 17.99 -14.79 5.94
N LEU A 307 16.84 -14.63 6.60
CA LEU A 307 16.68 -14.92 8.03
C LEU A 307 16.84 -16.43 8.31
N THR A 308 16.38 -17.30 7.42
CA THR A 308 16.58 -18.74 7.53
C THR A 308 18.07 -19.10 7.39
N GLU A 309 18.75 -18.55 6.40
CA GLU A 309 20.21 -18.72 6.22
C GLU A 309 20.99 -18.24 7.46
N ALA A 310 20.62 -17.08 8.04
CA ALA A 310 21.22 -16.54 9.23
C ALA A 310 21.00 -17.45 10.47
N ALA A 311 19.79 -18.01 10.61
CA ALA A 311 19.47 -18.95 11.68
C ALA A 311 20.24 -20.27 11.56
N GLU A 312 20.40 -20.79 10.34
CA GLU A 312 21.21 -21.97 10.08
C GLU A 312 22.69 -21.73 10.41
N ALA A 313 23.23 -20.58 9.97
CA ALA A 313 24.61 -20.21 10.25
C ALA A 313 24.86 -19.99 11.77
N ALA A 314 23.85 -19.62 12.55
CA ALA A 314 23.95 -19.45 14.00
C ALA A 314 24.23 -20.76 14.77
N LYS A 315 24.01 -21.92 14.16
CA LYS A 315 24.39 -23.25 14.70
C LYS A 315 25.89 -23.51 14.61
N LEU A 316 26.62 -22.76 13.78
CA LEU A 316 28.03 -22.96 13.48
C LEU A 316 28.92 -22.15 14.45
N PRO A 317 30.22 -22.52 14.62
CA PRO A 317 31.13 -21.78 15.47
C PRO A 317 31.32 -20.34 15.02
N SER A 318 31.23 -19.36 15.93
CA SER A 318 31.57 -17.96 15.68
C SER A 318 33.05 -17.68 16.00
N PHE A 319 33.62 -16.74 15.26
CA PHE A 319 35.02 -16.31 15.40
C PHE A 319 35.04 -14.82 15.73
N SER A 320 35.84 -14.43 16.73
CA SER A 320 35.97 -13.02 17.13
C SER A 320 37.43 -12.61 17.30
N ILE A 321 37.70 -11.36 16.98
CA ILE A 321 38.96 -10.68 17.31
C ILE A 321 38.61 -9.54 18.26
N ASN A 322 39.37 -9.47 19.35
CA ASN A 322 39.23 -8.41 20.34
C ASN A 322 40.59 -7.76 20.55
N ALA A 323 40.62 -6.43 20.68
CA ALA A 323 41.81 -5.69 21.04
C ALA A 323 41.46 -4.66 22.11
N GLY A 324 42.32 -4.48 23.07
CA GLY A 324 42.16 -3.50 24.16
C GLY A 324 43.43 -2.67 24.38
N LEU A 325 43.23 -1.42 24.77
CA LEU A 325 44.26 -0.52 25.21
C LEU A 325 43.75 0.26 26.42
N GLY A 326 44.38 0.15 27.57
CA GLY A 326 43.91 0.76 28.79
C GLY A 326 45.01 1.29 29.72
N ALA A 327 44.60 2.12 30.65
CA ALA A 327 45.42 2.57 31.79
C ALA A 327 44.56 2.55 33.05
N SER A 328 45.15 2.13 34.17
CA SER A 328 44.47 2.13 35.44
C SER A 328 45.33 2.83 36.51
N THR A 329 44.70 3.25 37.61
CA THR A 329 45.37 3.95 38.72
C THR A 329 46.35 3.06 39.47
N ASP A 330 46.24 1.74 39.33
CA ASP A 330 47.10 0.75 40.00
C ASP A 330 48.34 0.36 39.16
N VAL A 331 48.31 0.69 37.86
CA VAL A 331 49.36 0.32 36.88
C VAL A 331 49.89 1.57 36.21
N SER A 332 51.19 1.86 36.39
CA SER A 332 51.86 3.02 35.80
C SER A 332 52.09 2.92 34.28
N ASP A 333 51.80 1.78 33.69
CA ASP A 333 52.05 1.48 32.27
C ASP A 333 50.72 1.28 31.51
N LEU A 334 50.76 1.60 30.20
CA LEU A 334 49.69 1.25 29.29
C LEU A 334 49.59 -0.27 29.15
N ILE A 335 48.38 -0.78 29.34
CA ILE A 335 48.07 -2.19 29.17
C ILE A 335 47.45 -2.35 27.77
N PHE A 336 47.92 -3.30 26.99
CA PHE A 336 47.29 -3.68 25.76
C PHE A 336 46.99 -5.19 25.75
N ASP A 337 45.89 -5.57 25.17
CA ASP A 337 45.51 -6.94 24.90
C ASP A 337 45.10 -7.12 23.43
N LEU A 338 45.40 -8.28 22.89
CA LEU A 338 44.93 -8.72 21.57
C LEU A 338 44.58 -10.20 21.67
N GLY A 339 43.35 -10.52 21.37
CA GLY A 339 42.84 -11.88 21.45
C GLY A 339 42.05 -12.28 20.22
N ALA A 340 42.10 -13.55 19.88
CA ALA A 340 41.20 -14.18 18.96
C ALA A 340 40.46 -15.31 19.68
N GLY A 341 39.16 -15.40 19.46
CA GLY A 341 38.29 -16.37 20.10
C GLY A 341 37.45 -17.16 19.11
N MET A 342 37.17 -18.41 19.44
CA MET A 342 36.19 -19.23 18.76
C MET A 342 35.16 -19.69 19.79
N PHE A 343 33.89 -19.52 19.48
CA PHE A 343 32.79 -19.99 20.32
C PHE A 343 31.90 -20.93 19.52
N ALA A 344 31.78 -22.20 19.94
CA ALA A 344 30.91 -23.20 19.32
C ALA A 344 29.78 -23.59 20.28
N PRO A 345 28.50 -23.42 19.90
CA PRO A 345 27.37 -23.86 20.72
C PRO A 345 27.24 -25.37 20.61
N LEU A 346 27.60 -26.12 21.71
CA LEU A 346 27.52 -27.57 21.71
C LEU A 346 26.15 -28.07 22.16
N PHE A 347 25.51 -27.38 23.10
CA PHE A 347 24.19 -27.75 23.61
C PHE A 347 23.45 -26.50 24.11
N ARG A 348 22.29 -26.22 23.51
CA ARG A 348 21.39 -25.12 23.87
C ARG A 348 19.97 -25.57 24.15
N GLY A 349 19.79 -26.83 24.59
CA GLY A 349 18.46 -27.38 24.92
C GLY A 349 17.46 -27.38 23.79
N GLY A 350 17.91 -27.48 22.53
CA GLY A 350 17.06 -27.44 21.31
C GLY A 350 16.72 -26.05 20.80
N ALA A 351 17.26 -24.96 21.43
CA ALA A 351 16.87 -23.61 21.07
C ALA A 351 17.32 -23.19 19.65
N LEU A 352 18.49 -23.63 19.20
CA LEU A 352 19.01 -23.28 17.87
C LEU A 352 18.23 -24.00 16.75
N GLU A 353 17.89 -25.26 16.97
CA GLU A 353 17.04 -26.05 16.07
C GLU A 353 15.65 -25.40 15.95
N ALA A 354 15.05 -25.05 17.09
CA ALA A 354 13.75 -24.37 17.12
C ALA A 354 13.78 -22.98 16.46
N GLN A 355 14.91 -22.26 16.50
CA GLN A 355 15.08 -21.02 15.77
C GLN A 355 15.08 -21.22 14.25
N VAL A 356 15.76 -22.26 13.76
CA VAL A 356 15.74 -22.63 12.34
C VAL A 356 14.33 -23.07 11.92
N ASP A 357 13.67 -23.94 12.69
CA ASP A 357 12.31 -24.38 12.40
C ASP A 357 11.33 -23.18 12.34
N SER A 358 11.51 -22.20 13.24
CA SER A 358 10.72 -20.97 13.24
C SER A 358 10.97 -20.12 11.99
N ALA A 359 12.24 -19.96 11.59
CA ALA A 359 12.60 -19.18 10.41
C ALA A 359 12.10 -19.87 9.12
N ASP A 360 12.25 -21.18 9.00
CA ASP A 360 11.72 -21.97 7.89
C ASP A 360 10.17 -21.86 7.80
N ALA A 361 9.48 -21.93 8.93
CA ALA A 361 8.04 -21.74 8.95
C ALA A 361 7.62 -20.33 8.50
N GLN A 362 8.38 -19.29 8.89
CA GLN A 362 8.16 -17.91 8.42
C GLN A 362 8.43 -17.77 6.92
N GLN A 363 9.47 -18.40 6.40
CA GLN A 363 9.77 -18.42 4.96
C GLN A 363 8.64 -19.09 4.17
N ARG A 364 8.15 -20.25 4.61
CA ARG A 364 6.99 -20.91 3.98
C ARG A 364 5.73 -20.05 4.03
N ALA A 365 5.51 -19.33 5.14
CA ALA A 365 4.40 -18.40 5.26
C ALA A 365 4.53 -17.22 4.27
N ALA A 366 5.74 -16.66 4.11
CA ALA A 366 6.00 -15.59 3.14
C ALA A 366 5.78 -16.06 1.69
N ILE A 367 6.24 -17.25 1.33
CA ILE A 367 5.98 -17.87 0.02
C ILE A 367 4.47 -18.00 -0.25
N SER A 368 3.72 -18.54 0.73
CA SER A 368 2.26 -18.68 0.59
C SER A 368 1.55 -17.33 0.50
N ALA A 369 2.03 -16.30 1.22
CA ALA A 369 1.50 -14.94 1.14
C ALA A 369 1.74 -14.32 -0.24
N TYR A 370 2.91 -14.55 -0.84
CA TYR A 370 3.20 -14.14 -2.22
C TYR A 370 2.23 -14.81 -3.21
N GLY A 371 2.05 -16.13 -3.12
CA GLY A 371 1.09 -16.85 -3.98
C GLY A 371 -0.34 -16.32 -3.86
N LEU A 372 -0.79 -16.01 -2.64
CA LEU A 372 -2.09 -15.39 -2.43
C LEU A 372 -2.19 -14.01 -3.07
N ALA A 373 -1.13 -13.19 -2.96
CA ALA A 373 -1.08 -11.87 -3.58
C ALA A 373 -1.15 -11.98 -5.12
N VAL A 374 -0.43 -12.92 -5.73
CA VAL A 374 -0.48 -13.20 -7.17
C VAL A 374 -1.90 -13.58 -7.62
N LEU A 375 -2.55 -14.50 -6.90
CA LEU A 375 -3.92 -14.91 -7.25
C LEU A 375 -4.92 -13.76 -7.13
N LYS A 376 -4.77 -12.91 -6.11
CA LYS A 376 -5.59 -11.70 -5.96
C LYS A 376 -5.36 -10.71 -7.10
N ALA A 377 -4.11 -10.51 -7.53
CA ALA A 377 -3.80 -9.64 -8.64
C ALA A 377 -4.47 -10.12 -9.93
N PHE A 378 -4.46 -11.41 -10.21
CA PHE A 378 -5.17 -11.97 -11.37
C PHE A 378 -6.70 -11.83 -11.25
N GLU A 379 -7.25 -12.10 -10.05
CA GLU A 379 -8.69 -11.91 -9.79
C GLU A 379 -9.13 -10.47 -10.04
N GLU A 380 -8.37 -9.49 -9.57
CA GLU A 380 -8.68 -8.07 -9.75
C GLU A 380 -8.69 -7.66 -11.24
N VAL A 381 -7.78 -8.17 -12.06
CA VAL A 381 -7.76 -7.90 -13.51
C VAL A 381 -8.93 -8.60 -14.22
N GLU A 382 -9.16 -9.88 -13.96
CA GLU A 382 -10.29 -10.64 -14.54
C GLU A 382 -11.63 -10.02 -14.16
N ALA A 383 -11.80 -9.60 -12.90
CA ALA A 383 -12.99 -8.90 -12.43
C ALA A 383 -13.12 -7.51 -13.09
N GLY A 384 -12.03 -6.78 -13.24
CA GLY A 384 -12.01 -5.48 -13.91
C GLY A 384 -12.48 -5.55 -15.36
N LEU A 385 -11.98 -6.53 -16.11
CA LEU A 385 -12.40 -6.81 -17.49
C LEU A 385 -13.88 -7.15 -17.57
N THR A 386 -14.31 -8.13 -16.77
CA THR A 386 -15.70 -8.58 -16.73
C THR A 386 -16.64 -7.44 -16.36
N ASN A 387 -16.33 -6.69 -15.29
CA ASN A 387 -17.17 -5.59 -14.83
C ASN A 387 -17.24 -4.45 -15.85
N SER A 388 -16.13 -4.11 -16.50
CA SER A 388 -16.09 -3.07 -17.53
C SER A 388 -17.05 -3.38 -18.69
N LYS A 389 -17.08 -4.64 -19.15
CA LYS A 389 -18.01 -5.12 -20.20
C LYS A 389 -19.45 -5.06 -19.73
N LEU A 390 -19.76 -5.69 -18.60
CA LEU A 390 -21.12 -5.77 -18.06
C LEU A 390 -21.69 -4.39 -17.73
N GLU A 391 -20.91 -3.47 -17.17
CA GLU A 391 -21.36 -2.12 -16.87
C GLU A 391 -21.62 -1.30 -18.15
N SER A 392 -20.86 -1.55 -19.21
CA SER A 392 -21.11 -0.93 -20.52
C SER A 392 -22.45 -1.39 -21.12
N GLU A 393 -22.72 -2.68 -21.09
CA GLU A 393 -23.99 -3.26 -21.53
C GLU A 393 -25.17 -2.75 -20.68
N ARG A 394 -25.00 -2.68 -19.36
CA ARG A 394 -26.00 -2.13 -18.43
C ARG A 394 -26.31 -0.67 -18.70
N GLU A 395 -25.30 0.17 -18.98
CA GLU A 395 -25.54 1.59 -19.31
C GLU A 395 -26.37 1.71 -20.58
N ALA A 396 -26.10 0.89 -21.61
CA ALA A 396 -26.89 0.89 -22.85
C ALA A 396 -28.38 0.56 -22.58
N PHE A 397 -28.68 -0.47 -21.79
CA PHE A 397 -30.04 -0.79 -21.38
C PHE A 397 -30.70 0.30 -20.53
N LEU A 398 -29.94 0.93 -19.63
CA LEU A 398 -30.46 2.02 -18.79
C LEU A 398 -30.76 3.28 -19.60
N LEU A 399 -30.04 3.54 -20.68
CA LEU A 399 -30.36 4.63 -21.62
C LEU A 399 -31.72 4.39 -22.29
N GLU A 400 -31.97 3.17 -22.78
CA GLU A 400 -33.25 2.79 -23.36
C GLU A 400 -34.40 2.88 -22.34
N VAL A 401 -34.19 2.35 -21.12
CA VAL A 401 -35.15 2.44 -20.02
C VAL A 401 -35.45 3.90 -19.65
N LEU A 402 -34.45 4.77 -19.65
CA LEU A 402 -34.66 6.20 -19.34
C LEU A 402 -35.49 6.87 -20.42
N ASP A 403 -35.15 6.68 -21.70
CA ASP A 403 -35.85 7.27 -22.84
C ASP A 403 -37.31 6.84 -22.88
N ASP A 404 -37.59 5.54 -22.78
CA ASP A 404 -38.94 4.99 -22.76
C ASP A 404 -39.78 5.49 -21.58
N ASN A 405 -39.18 5.59 -20.35
CA ASN A 405 -39.90 6.10 -19.20
C ASN A 405 -40.18 7.60 -19.30
N GLU A 406 -39.29 8.41 -19.85
CA GLU A 406 -39.52 9.84 -20.09
C GLU A 406 -40.66 10.05 -21.09
N HIS A 407 -40.65 9.33 -22.19
CA HIS A 407 -41.75 9.37 -23.16
C HIS A 407 -43.10 8.91 -22.55
N ALA A 408 -43.10 7.80 -21.80
CA ALA A 408 -44.30 7.29 -21.14
C ALA A 408 -44.85 8.29 -20.11
N TRP A 409 -43.98 8.95 -19.38
CA TRP A 409 -44.37 9.97 -18.39
C TRP A 409 -44.97 11.22 -19.02
N GLU A 410 -44.39 11.74 -20.10
CA GLU A 410 -44.92 12.90 -20.87
C GLU A 410 -46.32 12.57 -21.42
N LEU A 411 -46.52 11.38 -21.97
CA LEU A 411 -47.82 10.92 -22.44
C LEU A 411 -48.87 10.80 -21.29
N ALA A 412 -48.44 10.22 -20.17
CA ALA A 412 -49.31 10.08 -18.99
C ALA A 412 -49.71 11.44 -18.43
N LYS A 413 -48.81 12.41 -18.34
CA LYS A 413 -49.07 13.78 -17.93
C LYS A 413 -50.11 14.46 -18.82
N ALA A 414 -49.96 14.39 -20.13
CA ALA A 414 -50.89 14.96 -21.08
C ALA A 414 -52.28 14.27 -21.00
N GLN A 415 -52.34 12.96 -20.81
CA GLN A 415 -53.59 12.21 -20.63
C GLN A 415 -54.31 12.57 -19.30
N PHE A 416 -53.57 12.78 -18.24
CA PHE A 416 -54.12 13.22 -16.94
C PHE A 416 -54.67 14.67 -17.04
N GLU A 417 -53.95 15.57 -17.67
CA GLU A 417 -54.43 16.93 -17.94
C GLU A 417 -55.77 16.91 -18.72
N ALA A 418 -55.89 16.02 -19.68
CA ALA A 418 -57.11 15.82 -20.47
C ALA A 418 -58.20 15.00 -19.74
N GLY A 419 -57.98 14.56 -18.48
CA GLY A 419 -58.93 13.79 -17.67
C GLY A 419 -59.14 12.35 -18.14
N LYS A 420 -58.19 11.75 -18.88
CA LYS A 420 -58.31 10.38 -19.49
C LYS A 420 -57.73 9.30 -18.57
N ILE A 421 -56.83 9.61 -17.68
CA ILE A 421 -56.24 8.68 -16.69
C ILE A 421 -56.29 9.26 -15.27
N ASP A 422 -56.09 8.41 -14.30
CA ASP A 422 -56.02 8.81 -12.86
C ASP A 422 -54.63 9.34 -12.48
N LEU A 423 -54.59 10.03 -11.32
CA LEU A 423 -53.35 10.57 -10.74
C LEU A 423 -52.33 9.48 -10.43
N LEU A 424 -52.79 8.30 -9.97
CA LEU A 424 -51.88 7.21 -9.58
C LEU A 424 -51.01 6.76 -10.75
N SER A 425 -51.61 6.69 -11.96
CA SER A 425 -50.91 6.35 -13.20
C SER A 425 -49.79 7.35 -13.51
N VAL A 426 -50.00 8.66 -13.32
CA VAL A 426 -48.97 9.70 -13.53
C VAL A 426 -47.86 9.58 -12.50
N LEU A 427 -48.22 9.43 -11.20
CA LEU A 427 -47.22 9.31 -10.13
C LEU A 427 -46.34 8.06 -10.30
N GLN A 428 -46.92 6.94 -10.78
CA GLN A 428 -46.13 5.73 -11.10
C GLN A 428 -45.11 5.96 -12.21
N MET A 429 -45.49 6.65 -13.31
CA MET A 429 -44.56 6.96 -14.39
C MET A 429 -43.48 7.95 -13.95
N GLN A 430 -43.86 8.98 -13.16
CA GLN A 430 -42.95 9.92 -12.57
C GLN A 430 -41.87 9.23 -11.69
N ALA A 431 -42.32 8.32 -10.81
CA ALA A 431 -41.39 7.55 -9.96
C ALA A 431 -40.41 6.68 -10.80
N ARG A 432 -40.88 6.11 -11.93
CA ARG A 432 -40.01 5.34 -12.84
C ARG A 432 -38.95 6.23 -13.51
N VAL A 433 -39.30 7.43 -13.96
CA VAL A 433 -38.32 8.39 -14.55
C VAL A 433 -37.27 8.77 -13.52
N VAL A 434 -37.69 9.14 -12.28
CA VAL A 434 -36.75 9.47 -11.21
C VAL A 434 -35.82 8.31 -10.89
N GLY A 435 -36.35 7.09 -10.80
CA GLY A 435 -35.57 5.87 -10.61
C GLY A 435 -34.55 5.61 -11.73
N ALA A 436 -34.96 5.79 -12.98
CA ALA A 436 -34.09 5.62 -14.15
C ALA A 436 -32.96 6.67 -14.19
N ARG A 437 -33.26 7.93 -13.85
CA ARG A 437 -32.23 9.00 -13.75
C ARG A 437 -31.24 8.73 -12.66
N ILE A 438 -31.67 8.28 -11.48
CA ILE A 438 -30.79 7.86 -10.38
C ILE A 438 -29.90 6.68 -10.82
N ALA A 439 -30.49 5.67 -11.48
CA ALA A 439 -29.73 4.52 -11.97
C ALA A 439 -28.67 4.92 -13.00
N MET A 440 -28.98 5.90 -13.87
CA MET A 440 -28.03 6.42 -14.86
C MET A 440 -26.85 7.15 -14.21
N VAL A 441 -27.08 7.99 -13.20
CA VAL A 441 -26.01 8.64 -12.45
C VAL A 441 -25.11 7.61 -11.76
N ASN A 442 -25.73 6.58 -11.16
CA ASN A 442 -25.02 5.53 -10.44
C ASN A 442 -24.15 4.67 -11.38
N ILE A 443 -24.68 4.26 -12.55
CA ILE A 443 -23.91 3.42 -13.49
C ILE A 443 -22.72 4.19 -14.06
N ARG A 444 -22.88 5.46 -14.42
CA ARG A 444 -21.80 6.30 -14.95
C ARG A 444 -20.69 6.51 -13.93
N SER A 445 -21.04 6.80 -12.68
CA SER A 445 -20.05 6.89 -11.59
C SER A 445 -19.39 5.55 -11.32
N GLY A 446 -20.16 4.45 -11.32
CA GLY A 446 -19.65 3.09 -11.15
C GLY A 446 -18.59 2.75 -12.19
N ARG A 447 -18.85 3.03 -13.47
CA ARG A 447 -17.91 2.78 -14.57
C ARG A 447 -16.59 3.55 -14.42
N LEU A 448 -16.64 4.80 -13.94
CA LEU A 448 -15.43 5.57 -13.65
C LEU A 448 -14.63 4.96 -12.50
N ILE A 449 -15.32 4.53 -11.43
CA ILE A 449 -14.70 3.87 -10.29
C ILE A 449 -14.09 2.51 -10.69
N THR A 450 -14.80 1.73 -11.51
CA THR A 450 -14.30 0.46 -12.07
C THR A 450 -13.06 0.71 -12.93
N ARG A 451 -13.04 1.78 -13.75
CA ARG A 451 -11.89 2.17 -14.54
C ARG A 451 -10.67 2.50 -13.67
N VAL A 452 -10.84 3.25 -12.58
CA VAL A 452 -9.76 3.56 -11.61
C VAL A 452 -9.22 2.27 -10.96
N ASN A 453 -10.11 1.40 -10.51
CA ASN A 453 -9.71 0.12 -9.92
C ASN A 453 -8.95 -0.75 -10.93
N PHE A 454 -9.35 -0.71 -12.19
CA PHE A 454 -8.70 -1.49 -13.25
C PHE A 454 -7.29 -0.98 -13.55
N HIS A 455 -7.06 0.36 -13.60
CA HIS A 455 -5.72 0.91 -13.71
C HIS A 455 -4.82 0.47 -12.54
N LEU A 456 -5.33 0.52 -11.31
CA LEU A 456 -4.59 0.06 -10.13
C LEU A 456 -4.28 -1.45 -10.21
N ALA A 457 -5.24 -2.27 -10.66
CA ALA A 457 -5.07 -3.71 -10.82
C ALA A 457 -4.00 -4.07 -11.85
N LEU A 458 -3.89 -3.28 -12.93
CA LEU A 458 -2.85 -3.44 -13.96
C LEU A 458 -1.48 -2.92 -13.54
N GLY A 459 -1.35 -2.33 -12.35
CA GLY A 459 -0.10 -1.73 -11.86
C GLY A 459 0.30 -0.48 -12.65
N GLY A 460 -0.68 0.22 -13.25
CA GLY A 460 -0.45 1.48 -13.95
C GLY A 460 0.05 2.55 -12.99
N SER A 461 1.19 3.17 -13.30
CA SER A 461 1.71 4.31 -12.57
C SER A 461 1.11 5.62 -13.11
N PHE A 462 1.23 6.70 -12.34
CA PHE A 462 0.94 8.05 -12.82
C PHE A 462 2.25 8.80 -12.95
N LYS A 463 2.32 9.74 -13.91
CA LYS A 463 3.53 10.53 -14.13
C LYS A 463 3.77 11.41 -12.90
N ASP A 464 4.94 11.30 -12.29
CA ASP A 464 5.37 12.23 -11.26
C ASP A 464 5.66 13.60 -11.90
N VAL A 465 5.00 14.63 -11.43
CA VAL A 465 5.34 16.02 -11.74
C VAL A 465 6.66 16.41 -11.05
N ASP A 466 7.08 15.68 -10.02
CA ASP A 466 8.26 15.94 -9.18
C ASP A 466 9.25 14.75 -9.10
N SER A 467 9.64 14.15 -10.22
CA SER A 467 10.77 13.18 -10.22
C SER A 467 12.13 13.82 -9.90
N GLU A 468 12.21 15.13 -9.68
CA GLU A 468 13.44 15.87 -9.36
C GLU A 468 13.82 15.88 -7.86
N LEU A 469 13.00 15.33 -6.95
CA LEU A 469 13.26 15.41 -5.50
C LEU A 469 13.86 14.14 -4.87
N GLN A 470 14.18 13.09 -5.65
CA GLN A 470 14.74 11.85 -5.12
C GLN A 470 16.18 11.58 -5.57
N THR A 471 17.04 12.58 -5.52
CA THR A 471 18.47 12.31 -5.41
C THR A 471 18.80 12.34 -3.90
N PRO A 472 19.19 11.20 -3.29
CA PRO A 472 19.72 11.24 -1.93
C PRO A 472 20.92 12.18 -1.95
N ALA A 473 20.93 13.19 -1.08
CA ALA A 473 22.09 14.04 -0.86
C ALA A 473 23.27 13.11 -0.56
N GLU A 474 24.27 13.09 -1.45
CA GLU A 474 25.58 12.52 -1.16
C GLU A 474 26.08 13.19 0.14
N THR A 475 26.00 12.46 1.23
CA THR A 475 26.60 12.86 2.49
C THR A 475 28.12 12.72 2.37
N PRO A 476 28.88 13.76 2.72
CA PRO A 476 30.35 13.81 2.61
C PRO A 476 31.06 12.83 3.58
#